data_e05b7e3713932f4999a03dcafc841e8d
#
_entry.id   e05b7e3713932f4999a03dcafc841e8d
#
_cell.length_a   1.000
_cell.length_b   1.000
_cell.length_c   1.000
_cell.angle_alpha   90.00
_cell.angle_beta   90.00
_cell.angle_gamma   90.00
#
_symmetry.space_group_name_H-M   'P 1'
#
loop_
_entity.id
_entity.type
_entity.pdbx_description
1 polymer ?
#
loop_
_entity_poly.entity_id
_entity_poly.type
_entity_poly.pdbx_seq_one_letter_code
_entity_poly.pdbx_strand_id
1 'polypeptide(L)'
;MSKHIILRISGTFGSGKTTSVRQFLNGYPSEELRNSANKIMGYKVDASSAGISQPIYVVGKYDNVCGGTDAISTQQEIADRVLLAHKFGHVVYEGALVSGSGLAGAVTKAVHDTGCDVYAFLDTPEDVCIERVIGRRQAAGNDKEFNPKNLKHKFVSVVNTYKALKAAGYPTHLIDHTDPHPALVSIIKDFES
;
A
#
# COMPACT_ATOMS: atom_id res chain seq x y z
N MET A 1 -1.14 3.72 25.94
CA MET A 1 -1.68 4.24 24.68
C MET A 1 -1.59 3.12 23.66
N SER A 2 -2.70 2.73 23.04
CA SER A 2 -2.67 1.74 21.96
C SER A 2 -1.81 2.29 20.83
N LYS A 3 -0.80 1.54 20.42
CA LYS A 3 0.02 1.92 19.26
C LYS A 3 -0.74 1.57 17.99
N HIS A 4 -0.84 2.51 17.07
CA HIS A 4 -1.39 2.24 15.75
C HIS A 4 -0.24 1.90 14.79
N ILE A 5 -0.43 0.90 13.92
CA ILE A 5 0.54 0.55 12.88
C ILE A 5 0.39 1.48 11.67
N ILE A 6 1.49 1.77 10.99
CA ILE A 6 1.52 2.34 9.65
C ILE A 6 2.01 1.26 8.68
N LEU A 7 1.09 0.58 8.01
CA LEU A 7 1.38 -0.53 7.11
C LEU A 7 1.46 -0.05 5.66
N ARG A 8 2.66 -0.13 5.06
CA ARG A 8 2.88 0.12 3.64
C ARG A 8 2.85 -1.18 2.85
N ILE A 9 1.91 -1.30 1.91
CA ILE A 9 1.90 -2.40 0.93
C ILE A 9 2.74 -2.00 -0.28
N SER A 10 3.78 -2.75 -0.55
CA SER A 10 4.77 -2.47 -1.60
C SER A 10 4.82 -3.58 -2.64
N GLY A 11 5.21 -3.20 -3.86
CA GLY A 11 5.33 -4.12 -4.99
C GLY A 11 5.42 -3.34 -6.30
N THR A 12 5.77 -4.03 -7.38
CA THR A 12 5.84 -3.42 -8.71
C THR A 12 4.46 -3.21 -9.34
N PHE A 13 4.41 -2.71 -10.56
CA PHE A 13 3.16 -2.66 -11.34
C PHE A 13 2.64 -4.08 -11.58
N GLY A 14 1.33 -4.30 -11.41
CA GLY A 14 0.73 -5.63 -11.57
C GLY A 14 0.91 -6.58 -10.38
N SER A 15 1.62 -6.18 -9.31
CA SER A 15 1.85 -7.07 -8.15
C SER A 15 0.61 -7.36 -7.29
N GLY A 16 -0.48 -6.61 -7.43
CA GLY A 16 -1.69 -6.84 -6.65
C GLY A 16 -1.92 -5.88 -5.48
N LYS A 17 -1.07 -4.87 -5.24
CA LYS A 17 -1.21 -3.91 -4.12
C LYS A 17 -2.61 -3.32 -3.99
N THR A 18 -3.13 -2.75 -5.07
CA THR A 18 -4.47 -2.14 -5.10
C THR A 18 -5.57 -3.18 -4.82
N THR A 19 -5.40 -4.41 -5.31
CA THR A 19 -6.31 -5.53 -5.03
C THR A 19 -6.30 -5.88 -3.55
N SER A 20 -5.12 -5.97 -2.94
CA SER A 20 -4.98 -6.25 -1.51
C SER A 20 -5.66 -5.19 -0.64
N VAL A 21 -5.52 -3.90 -1.00
CA VAL A 21 -6.22 -2.83 -0.26
C VAL A 21 -7.73 -2.92 -0.46
N ARG A 22 -8.20 -3.22 -1.68
CA ARG A 22 -9.63 -3.42 -1.93
C ARG A 22 -10.24 -4.58 -1.13
N GLN A 23 -9.47 -5.58 -0.75
CA GLN A 23 -9.94 -6.64 0.15
C GLN A 23 -10.32 -6.07 1.52
N PHE A 24 -9.62 -5.06 2.04
CA PHE A 24 -10.06 -4.33 3.25
C PHE A 24 -11.35 -3.53 2.98
N LEU A 25 -11.42 -2.80 1.86
CA LEU A 25 -12.57 -1.94 1.57
C LEU A 25 -13.86 -2.72 1.28
N ASN A 26 -13.75 -3.89 0.69
CA ASN A 26 -14.90 -4.73 0.29
C ASN A 26 -15.23 -5.82 1.30
N GLY A 27 -14.25 -6.23 2.12
CA GLY A 27 -14.40 -7.30 3.11
C GLY A 27 -14.95 -6.84 4.46
N TYR A 28 -14.92 -5.53 4.73
CA TYR A 28 -15.35 -4.95 5.99
C TYR A 28 -16.20 -3.70 5.77
N PRO A 29 -17.02 -3.29 6.75
CA PRO A 29 -17.72 -2.00 6.71
C PRO A 29 -16.73 -0.86 6.51
N SER A 30 -16.96 -0.03 5.51
CA SER A 30 -16.07 1.08 5.17
C SER A 30 -16.84 2.34 4.81
N GLU A 31 -16.28 3.49 5.17
CA GLU A 31 -16.80 4.83 4.84
C GLU A 31 -15.75 5.67 4.12
N GLU A 32 -16.16 6.44 3.13
CA GLU A 32 -15.29 7.37 2.43
C GLU A 32 -15.01 8.61 3.27
N LEU A 33 -13.74 8.98 3.36
CA LEU A 33 -13.31 10.23 3.97
C LEU A 33 -13.10 11.28 2.88
N ARG A 34 -13.84 12.37 2.96
CA ARG A 34 -13.83 13.44 1.96
C ARG A 34 -13.35 14.77 2.54
N ASN A 35 -12.66 15.57 1.73
CA ASN A 35 -12.28 16.93 2.10
C ASN A 35 -13.44 17.92 1.87
N SER A 36 -13.22 19.20 2.22
CA SER A 36 -14.21 20.28 2.03
C SER A 36 -14.65 20.50 0.57
N ALA A 37 -13.83 20.07 -0.41
CA ALA A 37 -14.17 20.08 -1.83
C ALA A 37 -14.84 18.78 -2.31
N ASN A 38 -15.34 17.95 -1.38
CA ASN A 38 -15.99 16.66 -1.63
C ASN A 38 -15.11 15.62 -2.38
N LYS A 39 -13.80 15.80 -2.35
CA LYS A 39 -12.86 14.84 -2.95
C LYS A 39 -12.50 13.73 -1.96
N ILE A 40 -12.47 12.46 -2.42
CA ILE A 40 -12.05 11.32 -1.61
C ILE A 40 -10.58 11.49 -1.23
N MET A 41 -10.31 11.42 0.08
CA MET A 41 -8.97 11.49 0.67
C MET A 41 -8.48 10.12 1.13
N GLY A 42 -9.41 9.22 1.44
CA GLY A 42 -9.18 7.88 1.95
C GLY A 42 -10.47 7.24 2.42
N TYR A 43 -10.32 6.21 3.23
CA TYR A 43 -11.45 5.43 3.76
C TYR A 43 -11.16 5.08 5.22
N LYS A 44 -12.21 4.97 6.02
CA LYS A 44 -12.16 4.37 7.36
C LYS A 44 -12.83 3.02 7.28
N VAL A 45 -12.17 1.99 7.79
CA VAL A 45 -12.59 0.59 7.74
C VAL A 45 -12.74 0.06 9.15
N ASP A 46 -13.85 -0.60 9.44
CA ASP A 46 -14.09 -1.33 10.67
C ASP A 46 -13.82 -2.82 10.44
N ALA A 47 -12.64 -3.29 10.85
CA ALA A 47 -12.24 -4.69 10.74
C ALA A 47 -12.36 -5.46 12.06
N SER A 48 -13.26 -5.05 12.95
CA SER A 48 -13.51 -5.70 14.25
C SER A 48 -13.92 -7.17 14.11
N SER A 49 -14.63 -7.54 13.03
CA SER A 49 -14.97 -8.93 12.71
C SER A 49 -13.75 -9.81 12.42
N ALA A 50 -12.61 -9.22 12.02
CA ALA A 50 -11.33 -9.91 11.87
C ALA A 50 -10.51 -9.89 13.19
N GLY A 51 -11.02 -9.29 14.27
CA GLY A 51 -10.35 -9.17 15.55
C GLY A 51 -9.34 -8.02 15.63
N ILE A 52 -9.48 -6.99 14.78
CA ILE A 52 -8.71 -5.75 14.85
C ILE A 52 -9.53 -4.75 15.67
N SER A 53 -8.95 -4.25 16.76
CA SER A 53 -9.70 -3.45 17.75
C SER A 53 -9.83 -1.98 17.37
N GLN A 54 -8.88 -1.46 16.59
CA GLN A 54 -8.83 -0.07 16.18
C GLN A 54 -9.25 0.09 14.71
N PRO A 55 -9.86 1.22 14.32
CA PRO A 55 -10.20 1.47 12.93
C PRO A 55 -8.95 1.50 12.04
N ILE A 56 -9.10 1.04 10.80
CA ILE A 56 -8.06 1.11 9.77
C ILE A 56 -8.36 2.29 8.85
N TYR A 57 -7.42 3.19 8.71
CA TYR A 57 -7.48 4.30 7.76
C TYR A 57 -6.70 3.95 6.50
N VAL A 58 -7.41 3.81 5.38
CA VAL A 58 -6.82 3.54 4.07
C VAL A 58 -6.56 4.88 3.38
N VAL A 59 -5.30 5.21 3.14
CA VAL A 59 -4.92 6.48 2.50
C VAL A 59 -4.86 6.33 0.99
N GLY A 60 -5.54 7.23 0.28
CA GLY A 60 -5.58 7.25 -1.18
C GLY A 60 -6.99 7.01 -1.73
N LYS A 61 -7.08 6.93 -3.06
CA LYS A 61 -8.33 6.82 -3.79
C LYS A 61 -8.42 5.48 -4.50
N TYR A 62 -9.53 4.77 -4.38
CA TYR A 62 -9.67 3.39 -4.89
C TYR A 62 -10.90 3.20 -5.80
N ASP A 63 -11.50 4.27 -6.29
CA ASP A 63 -12.65 4.27 -7.21
C ASP A 63 -12.28 3.95 -8.66
N ASN A 64 -11.00 3.99 -9.02
CA ASN A 64 -10.48 3.69 -10.36
C ASN A 64 -9.64 2.42 -10.39
N VAL A 65 -9.39 1.86 -11.57
CA VAL A 65 -8.59 0.65 -11.80
C VAL A 65 -7.18 0.75 -11.16
N CYS A 66 -6.55 1.93 -11.24
CA CYS A 66 -5.32 2.24 -10.51
C CYS A 66 -5.69 3.10 -9.30
N GLY A 67 -5.45 2.58 -8.10
CA GLY A 67 -5.79 3.24 -6.85
C GLY A 67 -4.58 3.66 -6.04
N GLY A 68 -4.84 3.97 -4.78
CA GLY A 68 -3.81 4.27 -3.81
C GLY A 68 -3.36 5.72 -3.79
N THR A 69 -2.11 5.92 -3.43
CA THR A 69 -1.53 7.26 -3.30
C THR A 69 -1.01 7.82 -4.63
N ASP A 70 -1.16 7.10 -5.75
CA ASP A 70 -0.62 7.54 -7.06
C ASP A 70 -1.33 8.79 -7.62
N ALA A 71 -2.52 9.11 -7.12
CA ALA A 71 -3.22 10.36 -7.42
C ALA A 71 -2.79 11.56 -6.55
N ILE A 72 -1.89 11.35 -5.58
CA ILE A 72 -1.35 12.39 -4.71
C ILE A 72 -0.05 12.91 -5.32
N SER A 73 0.05 14.23 -5.48
CA SER A 73 1.08 14.84 -6.32
C SER A 73 2.51 14.71 -5.77
N THR A 74 2.67 14.68 -4.45
CA THR A 74 4.00 14.68 -3.82
C THR A 74 4.11 13.65 -2.69
N GLN A 75 5.35 13.19 -2.45
CA GLN A 75 5.62 12.31 -1.31
C GLN A 75 5.36 13.01 0.03
N GLN A 76 5.58 14.32 0.12
CA GLN A 76 5.29 15.08 1.34
C GLN A 76 3.81 15.05 1.67
N GLU A 77 2.94 15.30 0.68
CA GLU A 77 1.48 15.23 0.89
C GLU A 77 1.02 13.81 1.27
N ILE A 78 1.64 12.77 0.72
CA ILE A 78 1.38 11.39 1.14
C ILE A 78 1.76 11.21 2.62
N ALA A 79 2.95 11.66 3.02
CA ALA A 79 3.41 11.60 4.40
C ALA A 79 2.45 12.31 5.36
N ASP A 80 2.06 13.54 5.02
CA ASP A 80 1.15 14.35 5.84
C ASP A 80 -0.20 13.65 6.06
N ARG A 81 -0.77 13.07 4.99
CA ARG A 81 -2.03 12.31 5.07
C ARG A 81 -1.90 11.04 5.90
N VAL A 82 -0.81 10.29 5.73
CA VAL A 82 -0.53 9.08 6.50
C VAL A 82 -0.37 9.42 7.99
N LEU A 83 0.43 10.42 8.32
CA LEU A 83 0.65 10.83 9.70
C LEU A 83 -0.62 11.43 10.36
N LEU A 84 -1.44 12.13 9.59
CA LEU A 84 -2.74 12.62 10.08
C LEU A 84 -3.67 11.45 10.42
N ALA A 85 -3.81 10.49 9.51
CA ALA A 85 -4.65 9.29 9.71
C ALA A 85 -4.17 8.45 10.91
N HIS A 86 -2.85 8.32 11.08
CA HIS A 86 -2.23 7.55 12.17
C HIS A 86 -2.60 8.05 13.58
N LYS A 87 -3.03 9.30 13.72
CA LYS A 87 -3.51 9.84 15.01
C LYS A 87 -4.82 9.19 15.47
N PHE A 88 -5.57 8.60 14.55
CA PHE A 88 -6.92 8.10 14.79
C PHE A 88 -7.07 6.58 14.71
N GLY A 89 -6.08 5.86 14.18
CA GLY A 89 -6.11 4.41 14.05
C GLY A 89 -4.95 3.86 13.23
N HIS A 90 -5.01 2.59 12.88
CA HIS A 90 -4.07 1.96 11.98
C HIS A 90 -4.14 2.60 10.59
N VAL A 91 -3.02 2.61 9.88
CA VAL A 91 -2.97 3.15 8.53
C VAL A 91 -2.52 2.07 7.55
N VAL A 92 -3.24 1.95 6.44
CA VAL A 92 -2.84 1.13 5.28
C VAL A 92 -2.72 2.04 4.07
N TYR A 93 -1.60 1.95 3.35
CA TYR A 93 -1.41 2.71 2.11
C TYR A 93 -0.53 1.96 1.11
N GLU A 94 -0.71 2.28 -0.16
CA GLU A 94 0.11 1.76 -1.26
C GLU A 94 0.24 2.80 -2.37
N GLY A 95 1.24 2.64 -3.22
CA GLY A 95 1.44 3.47 -4.40
C GLY A 95 2.76 3.17 -5.09
N ALA A 96 2.83 3.45 -6.39
CA ALA A 96 4.04 3.23 -7.16
C ALA A 96 5.18 4.15 -6.72
N LEU A 97 4.87 5.40 -6.35
CA LEU A 97 5.86 6.38 -5.88
C LEU A 97 6.53 5.95 -4.59
N VAL A 98 5.77 5.34 -3.66
CA VAL A 98 6.28 4.95 -2.35
C VAL A 98 6.91 3.56 -2.34
N SER A 99 6.48 2.64 -3.21
CA SER A 99 6.97 1.25 -3.23
C SER A 99 8.46 1.11 -3.56
N GLY A 100 9.06 2.06 -4.26
CA GLY A 100 10.47 2.04 -4.64
C GLY A 100 11.29 3.20 -4.08
N SER A 101 10.75 3.97 -3.14
CA SER A 101 11.41 5.16 -2.60
C SER A 101 12.56 4.88 -1.60
N GLY A 102 12.69 3.63 -1.14
CA GLY A 102 13.78 3.21 -0.25
C GLY A 102 13.87 4.04 1.03
N LEU A 103 15.03 3.97 1.70
CA LEU A 103 15.31 4.69 2.95
C LEU A 103 15.34 6.22 2.78
N ALA A 104 15.70 6.71 1.59
CA ALA A 104 15.82 8.15 1.32
C ALA A 104 14.47 8.82 1.03
N GLY A 105 13.40 8.06 0.81
CA GLY A 105 12.08 8.59 0.50
C GLY A 105 11.49 9.44 1.62
N ALA A 106 10.90 10.58 1.28
CA ALA A 106 10.31 11.49 2.27
C ALA A 106 9.24 10.79 3.13
N VAL A 107 8.37 9.98 2.51
CA VAL A 107 7.35 9.21 3.25
C VAL A 107 8.02 8.19 4.18
N THR A 108 9.04 7.46 3.72
CA THR A 108 9.75 6.47 4.55
C THR A 108 10.35 7.12 5.79
N LYS A 109 11.03 8.25 5.62
CA LYS A 109 11.63 9.00 6.77
C LYS A 109 10.56 9.47 7.74
N ALA A 110 9.52 10.13 7.23
CA ALA A 110 8.47 10.72 8.07
C ALA A 110 7.70 9.65 8.87
N VAL A 111 7.41 8.48 8.29
CA VAL A 111 6.72 7.41 9.02
C VAL A 111 7.65 6.66 9.98
N HIS A 112 8.93 6.54 9.65
CA HIS A 112 9.91 5.89 10.52
C HIS A 112 10.09 6.62 11.85
N ASP A 113 10.02 7.94 11.83
CA ASP A 113 10.11 8.76 13.05
C ASP A 113 8.99 8.47 14.07
N THR A 114 7.92 7.81 13.63
CA THR A 114 6.82 7.36 14.52
C THR A 114 7.17 6.09 15.29
N GLY A 115 8.12 5.28 14.81
CA GLY A 115 8.44 3.95 15.34
C GLY A 115 7.30 2.93 15.19
N CYS A 116 6.33 3.19 14.29
CA CYS A 116 5.15 2.36 14.07
C CYS A 116 5.03 1.86 12.62
N ASP A 117 6.07 2.06 11.81
CA ASP A 117 6.12 1.70 10.40
C ASP A 117 6.40 0.21 10.19
N VAL A 118 5.62 -0.41 9.32
CA VAL A 118 5.80 -1.80 8.85
C VAL A 118 5.64 -1.85 7.34
N TYR A 119 6.44 -2.69 6.70
CA TYR A 119 6.52 -2.79 5.25
C TYR A 119 6.17 -4.20 4.78
N ALA A 120 5.05 -4.36 4.09
CA ALA A 120 4.64 -5.59 3.44
C ALA A 120 4.97 -5.53 1.94
N PHE A 121 5.82 -6.43 1.47
CA PHE A 121 6.18 -6.55 0.07
C PHE A 121 5.50 -7.76 -0.54
N LEU A 122 4.73 -7.57 -1.61
CA LEU A 122 4.11 -8.67 -2.34
C LEU A 122 5.16 -9.38 -3.19
N ASP A 123 5.36 -10.67 -2.89
CA ASP A 123 6.29 -11.56 -3.63
C ASP A 123 5.64 -12.07 -4.92
N THR A 124 5.46 -11.15 -5.85
CA THR A 124 4.83 -11.44 -7.14
C THR A 124 5.91 -11.63 -8.19
N PRO A 125 5.98 -12.79 -8.89
CA PRO A 125 6.91 -13.01 -9.98
C PRO A 125 6.81 -11.95 -11.08
N GLU A 126 7.93 -11.63 -11.72
CA GLU A 126 7.99 -10.58 -12.75
C GLU A 126 7.09 -10.88 -13.94
N ASP A 127 7.05 -12.13 -14.39
CA ASP A 127 6.21 -12.61 -15.49
C ASP A 127 4.70 -12.45 -15.18
N VAL A 128 4.28 -12.80 -13.97
CA VAL A 128 2.90 -12.58 -13.48
C VAL A 128 2.55 -11.08 -13.47
N CYS A 129 3.49 -10.23 -13.05
CA CYS A 129 3.31 -8.79 -13.08
C CYS A 129 3.12 -8.26 -14.51
N ILE A 130 3.93 -8.74 -15.45
CA ILE A 130 3.87 -8.38 -16.89
C ILE A 130 2.50 -8.80 -17.46
N GLU A 131 2.11 -10.06 -17.25
CA GLU A 131 0.84 -10.61 -17.73
C GLU A 131 -0.36 -9.78 -17.24
N ARG A 132 -0.42 -9.49 -15.94
CA ARG A 132 -1.49 -8.67 -15.34
C ARG A 132 -1.53 -7.25 -15.89
N VAL A 133 -0.38 -6.63 -16.17
CA VAL A 133 -0.33 -5.29 -16.77
C VAL A 133 -0.82 -5.32 -18.21
N ILE A 134 -0.41 -6.32 -19.00
CA ILE A 134 -0.87 -6.50 -20.39
C ILE A 134 -2.38 -6.71 -20.43
N GLY A 135 -2.90 -7.67 -19.64
CA GLY A 135 -4.34 -7.96 -19.59
C GLY A 135 -5.18 -6.74 -19.19
N ARG A 136 -4.72 -5.95 -18.21
CA ARG A 136 -5.39 -4.71 -17.81
C ARG A 136 -5.39 -3.66 -18.93
N ARG A 137 -4.30 -3.54 -19.70
CA ARG A 137 -4.23 -2.61 -20.84
C ARG A 137 -5.18 -3.02 -21.95
N GLN A 138 -5.22 -4.31 -22.29
CA GLN A 138 -6.16 -4.86 -23.27
C GLN A 138 -7.61 -4.64 -22.87
N ALA A 139 -7.95 -4.93 -21.60
CA ALA A 139 -9.29 -4.68 -21.07
C ALA A 139 -9.69 -3.19 -21.10
N ALA A 140 -8.72 -2.28 -21.07
CA ALA A 140 -8.94 -0.84 -21.21
C ALA A 140 -8.90 -0.34 -22.67
N GLY A 141 -8.86 -1.23 -23.66
CA GLY A 141 -8.78 -0.87 -25.10
C GLY A 141 -7.48 -0.19 -25.48
N ASN A 142 -6.40 -0.43 -24.75
CA ASN A 142 -5.09 0.16 -25.05
C ASN A 142 -4.24 -0.82 -25.88
N ASP A 143 -4.30 -0.67 -27.20
CA ASP A 143 -3.63 -1.54 -28.19
C ASP A 143 -2.15 -1.16 -28.44
N LYS A 144 -1.62 -0.13 -27.76
CA LYS A 144 -0.20 0.22 -27.89
C LYS A 144 0.67 -0.91 -27.37
N GLU A 145 1.73 -1.24 -28.11
CA GLU A 145 2.71 -2.23 -27.72
C GLU A 145 3.22 -1.99 -26.29
N PHE A 146 3.25 -3.05 -25.51
CA PHE A 146 3.75 -3.00 -24.12
C PHE A 146 5.28 -3.13 -24.12
N ASN A 147 5.96 -2.09 -23.65
CA ASN A 147 7.39 -2.14 -23.39
C ASN A 147 7.65 -2.54 -21.93
N PRO A 148 8.22 -3.73 -21.66
CA PRO A 148 8.43 -4.20 -20.30
C PRO A 148 9.57 -3.50 -19.54
N LYS A 149 10.40 -2.68 -20.20
CA LYS A 149 11.59 -2.06 -19.58
C LYS A 149 11.25 -1.28 -18.30
N ASN A 150 10.20 -0.46 -18.34
CA ASN A 150 9.80 0.34 -17.17
C ASN A 150 9.33 -0.54 -16.02
N LEU A 151 8.63 -1.64 -16.30
CA LEU A 151 8.22 -2.60 -15.28
C LEU A 151 9.42 -3.30 -14.67
N LYS A 152 10.37 -3.76 -15.49
CA LYS A 152 11.61 -4.40 -15.04
C LYS A 152 12.43 -3.47 -14.15
N HIS A 153 12.62 -2.21 -14.55
CA HIS A 153 13.30 -1.22 -13.74
C HIS A 153 12.59 -1.02 -12.38
N LYS A 154 11.26 -0.91 -12.40
CA LYS A 154 10.49 -0.78 -11.17
C LYS A 154 10.56 -2.03 -10.30
N PHE A 155 10.55 -3.23 -10.89
CA PHE A 155 10.72 -4.49 -10.20
C PHE A 155 12.05 -4.53 -9.43
N VAL A 156 13.16 -4.27 -10.12
CA VAL A 156 14.49 -4.18 -9.50
C VAL A 156 14.53 -3.14 -8.38
N SER A 157 13.94 -1.95 -8.60
CA SER A 157 13.87 -0.90 -7.59
C SER A 157 13.13 -1.36 -6.33
N VAL A 158 12.01 -2.06 -6.46
CA VAL A 158 11.24 -2.59 -5.33
C VAL A 158 12.00 -3.68 -4.58
N VAL A 159 12.65 -4.60 -5.29
CA VAL A 159 13.50 -5.65 -4.67
C VAL A 159 14.66 -5.03 -3.90
N ASN A 160 15.33 -4.02 -4.48
CA ASN A 160 16.41 -3.30 -3.80
C ASN A 160 15.90 -2.55 -2.57
N THR A 161 14.71 -1.94 -2.63
CA THR A 161 14.06 -1.29 -1.49
C THR A 161 13.78 -2.29 -0.36
N TYR A 162 13.22 -3.46 -0.68
CA TYR A 162 13.02 -4.53 0.30
C TYR A 162 14.32 -4.92 1.01
N LYS A 163 15.37 -5.20 0.22
CA LYS A 163 16.68 -5.59 0.77
C LYS A 163 17.29 -4.50 1.65
N ALA A 164 17.20 -3.24 1.23
CA ALA A 164 17.75 -2.11 1.97
C ALA A 164 17.00 -1.88 3.29
N LEU A 165 15.68 -1.89 3.29
CA LEU A 165 14.87 -1.76 4.51
C LEU A 165 15.14 -2.89 5.48
N LYS A 166 15.17 -4.15 5.00
CA LYS A 166 15.46 -5.32 5.82
C LYS A 166 16.86 -5.27 6.42
N ALA A 167 17.87 -4.88 5.64
CA ALA A 167 19.25 -4.73 6.11
C ALA A 167 19.41 -3.60 7.14
N ALA A 168 18.58 -2.56 7.06
CA ALA A 168 18.55 -1.46 8.01
C ALA A 168 17.70 -1.75 9.28
N GLY A 169 17.15 -2.98 9.42
CA GLY A 169 16.40 -3.40 10.60
C GLY A 169 14.94 -2.95 10.63
N TYR A 170 14.39 -2.44 9.52
CA TYR A 170 12.98 -2.07 9.45
C TYR A 170 12.08 -3.31 9.47
N PRO A 171 10.92 -3.29 10.16
CA PRO A 171 9.96 -4.39 10.13
C PRO A 171 9.46 -4.62 8.69
N THR A 172 10.01 -5.65 8.03
CA THR A 172 9.68 -5.97 6.63
C THR A 172 9.21 -7.40 6.50
N HIS A 173 8.07 -7.59 5.81
CA HIS A 173 7.46 -8.88 5.52
C HIS A 173 7.44 -9.10 4.01
N LEU A 174 7.78 -10.32 3.57
CA LEU A 174 7.55 -10.78 2.21
C LEU A 174 6.27 -11.60 2.21
N ILE A 175 5.28 -11.18 1.44
CA ILE A 175 3.90 -11.71 1.47
C ILE A 175 3.62 -12.44 0.16
N ASP A 176 3.07 -13.65 0.23
CA ASP A 176 2.58 -14.37 -0.93
C ASP A 176 1.49 -13.54 -1.64
N HIS A 177 1.68 -13.34 -2.93
CA HIS A 177 0.82 -12.52 -3.77
C HIS A 177 -0.49 -13.20 -4.18
N THR A 178 -0.66 -14.49 -3.91
CA THR A 178 -1.85 -15.27 -4.30
C THR A 178 -3.03 -14.96 -3.38
N ASP A 179 -2.80 -14.88 -2.07
CA ASP A 179 -3.78 -14.47 -1.06
C ASP A 179 -3.11 -13.65 0.05
N PRO A 180 -2.80 -12.36 -0.18
CA PRO A 180 -2.08 -11.53 0.77
C PRO A 180 -2.91 -11.08 1.98
N HIS A 181 -4.25 -11.12 1.89
CA HIS A 181 -5.13 -10.49 2.87
C HIS A 181 -5.01 -11.08 4.28
N PRO A 182 -5.00 -12.42 4.49
CA PRO A 182 -4.83 -12.99 5.82
C PRO A 182 -3.52 -12.59 6.49
N ALA A 183 -2.43 -12.54 5.73
CA ALA A 183 -1.12 -12.13 6.25
C ALA A 183 -1.11 -10.64 6.64
N LEU A 184 -1.73 -9.76 5.85
CA LEU A 184 -1.84 -8.34 6.16
C LEU A 184 -2.69 -8.10 7.41
N VAL A 185 -3.79 -8.84 7.59
CA VAL A 185 -4.62 -8.80 8.81
C VAL A 185 -3.82 -9.27 10.02
N SER A 186 -3.06 -10.37 9.89
CA SER A 186 -2.20 -10.88 10.97
C SER A 186 -1.18 -9.84 11.42
N ILE A 187 -0.48 -9.19 10.49
CA ILE A 187 0.49 -8.13 10.80
C ILE A 187 -0.14 -7.01 11.64
N ILE A 188 -1.36 -6.58 11.31
CA ILE A 188 -2.05 -5.53 12.08
C ILE A 188 -2.41 -6.03 13.48
N LYS A 189 -2.94 -7.25 13.61
CA LYS A 189 -3.30 -7.87 14.89
C LYS A 189 -2.09 -8.08 15.80
N ASP A 190 -0.99 -8.57 15.24
CA ASP A 190 0.24 -8.83 15.99
C ASP A 190 0.83 -7.52 16.54
N PHE A 191 0.56 -6.39 15.87
CA PHE A 191 0.98 -5.08 16.32
C PHE A 191 0.11 -4.54 17.48
N GLU A 192 -1.15 -4.97 17.59
CA GLU A 192 -2.04 -4.61 18.72
C GLU A 192 -1.75 -5.39 20.00
N SER A 193 -1.11 -6.58 19.88
CA SER A 193 -0.82 -7.47 21.02
C SER A 193 0.45 -7.07 21.76
#